data_db68f75d4746b4fd2d199ec2ddb4d388
#
_entry.id   db68f75d4746b4fd2d199ec2ddb4d388
#
_cell.length_a   1.000
_cell.length_b   1.000
_cell.length_c   1.000
_cell.angle_alpha   90.00
_cell.angle_beta   90.00
_cell.angle_gamma   90.00
#
_symmetry.space_group_name_H-M   'P 1'
#
loop_
_entity.id
_entity.type
_entity.pdbx_description
1 polymer ?
#
loop_
_entity_poly.entity_id
_entity_poly.type
_entity_poly.pdbx_seq_one_letter_code
_entity_poly.pdbx_strand_id
1 'polypeptide(L)'
;MKRMITVLGPTASGKTMIATHLAARIDGEIISADSRQVYRRMDIGTGKDLADYHVDGKDIPYHLIDIVEPGTKYNLFQYQEDFHKAYDDIQRRGKQPILCGGTGLYIEAVLKGYQLSPVPQNPALREALKDKSLGELTAMLTELKRQTGSTMHNKTDVDSVQRAIRAIEIEQHNIDHPTPLRGAKPIDSLIIGVSIDRELRREKISRRLRARLDEGMADEIRGLLGEGIPPENLTYYGLEYKYVTQYVTGILTYDEMVRQLEIAIHQFAKRQMTWFRGMERRGFHINWIRNEDDLYNLLP
;
A
#
# COMPACT_ATOMS: atom_id res chain seq x y z
N MET A 1 16.78 4.51 20.72
CA MET A 1 15.93 4.52 19.51
C MET A 1 14.57 5.06 19.88
N LYS A 2 14.02 5.99 19.12
CA LYS A 2 12.67 6.50 19.35
C LYS A 2 11.62 5.46 18.93
N ARG A 3 10.56 5.33 19.69
CA ARG A 3 9.41 4.49 19.34
C ARG A 3 8.77 5.03 18.07
N MET A 4 8.49 4.20 17.06
CA MET A 4 7.83 4.64 15.85
C MET A 4 6.38 5.07 16.12
N ILE A 5 5.85 6.01 15.36
CA ILE A 5 4.43 6.34 15.31
C ILE A 5 3.89 5.88 13.96
N THR A 6 2.75 5.22 13.94
CA THR A 6 2.08 4.79 12.70
C THR A 6 0.74 5.50 12.58
N VAL A 7 0.56 6.28 11.51
CA VAL A 7 -0.70 6.96 11.19
C VAL A 7 -1.34 6.23 10.01
N LEU A 8 -2.45 5.55 10.27
CA LEU A 8 -3.17 4.79 9.25
C LEU A 8 -4.61 5.28 9.11
N GLY A 9 -5.20 4.98 7.97
CA GLY A 9 -6.60 5.31 7.72
C GLY A 9 -6.99 5.07 6.25
N PRO A 10 -8.29 5.01 5.95
CA PRO A 10 -8.75 4.82 4.59
C PRO A 10 -8.42 6.05 3.72
N THR A 11 -8.58 5.88 2.40
CA THR A 11 -8.48 7.03 1.48
C THR A 11 -9.46 8.14 1.89
N ALA A 12 -9.06 9.39 1.71
CA ALA A 12 -9.80 10.60 2.06
C ALA A 12 -10.09 10.79 3.57
N SER A 13 -9.36 10.12 4.47
CA SER A 13 -9.53 10.31 5.92
C SER A 13 -8.79 11.52 6.49
N GLY A 14 -7.85 12.13 5.75
CA GLY A 14 -7.01 13.23 6.25
C GLY A 14 -5.74 12.74 7.00
N LYS A 15 -5.40 11.46 6.89
CA LYS A 15 -4.23 10.89 7.59
C LYS A 15 -2.91 11.58 7.28
N THR A 16 -2.69 12.04 6.03
CA THR A 16 -1.45 12.73 5.63
C THR A 16 -1.31 14.04 6.37
N MET A 17 -2.34 14.88 6.37
CA MET A 17 -2.37 16.15 7.11
C MET A 17 -2.08 15.93 8.60
N ILE A 18 -2.71 14.95 9.24
CA ILE A 18 -2.44 14.61 10.65
C ILE A 18 -0.98 14.19 10.85
N ALA A 19 -0.44 13.37 9.95
CA ALA A 19 0.94 12.90 10.05
C ALA A 19 1.97 14.02 9.84
N THR A 20 1.73 14.95 8.91
CA THR A 20 2.62 16.07 8.61
C THR A 20 2.61 17.12 9.73
N HIS A 21 1.43 17.47 10.26
CA HIS A 21 1.33 18.35 11.44
C HIS A 21 2.01 17.75 12.67
N LEU A 22 1.82 16.46 12.90
CA LEU A 22 2.53 15.75 13.95
C LEU A 22 4.05 15.82 13.74
N ALA A 23 4.52 15.53 12.52
CA ALA A 23 5.94 15.58 12.18
C ALA A 23 6.54 16.97 12.41
N ALA A 24 5.85 18.03 11.99
CA ALA A 24 6.27 19.42 12.22
C ALA A 24 6.51 19.73 13.70
N ARG A 25 5.66 19.16 14.57
CA ARG A 25 5.67 19.42 16.03
C ARG A 25 6.73 18.64 16.79
N ILE A 26 7.02 17.39 16.39
CA ILE A 26 7.91 16.50 17.15
C ILE A 26 9.25 16.23 16.44
N ASP A 27 9.61 17.06 15.46
CA ASP A 27 10.82 16.89 14.66
C ASP A 27 10.88 15.51 13.99
N GLY A 28 9.77 15.17 13.32
CA GLY A 28 9.55 13.87 12.69
C GLY A 28 9.79 13.88 11.19
N GLU A 29 9.96 12.67 10.64
CA GLU A 29 10.03 12.43 9.20
C GLU A 29 9.06 11.32 8.82
N ILE A 30 8.43 11.42 7.66
CA ILE A 30 7.38 10.51 7.23
C ILE A 30 7.94 9.45 6.30
N ILE A 31 7.63 8.17 6.59
CA ILE A 31 7.83 7.05 5.67
C ILE A 31 6.46 6.70 5.10
N SER A 32 6.28 6.81 3.77
CA SER A 32 5.01 6.49 3.13
C SER A 32 4.74 4.98 3.13
N ALA A 33 3.55 4.58 3.56
CA ALA A 33 3.01 3.22 3.42
C ALA A 33 1.88 3.18 2.38
N ASP A 34 2.13 3.78 1.22
CA ASP A 34 1.25 3.72 0.07
C ASP A 34 1.94 3.04 -1.11
N SER A 35 1.38 1.91 -1.58
CA SER A 35 1.96 1.12 -2.65
C SER A 35 1.90 1.77 -4.04
N ARG A 36 1.31 2.95 -4.15
CA ARG A 36 1.14 3.67 -5.42
C ARG A 36 1.99 4.93 -5.48
N GLN A 37 2.18 5.61 -4.36
CA GLN A 37 2.99 6.83 -4.29
C GLN A 37 4.49 6.60 -4.52
N VAL A 38 4.95 5.37 -4.56
CA VAL A 38 6.36 5.02 -4.86
C VAL A 38 6.76 5.35 -6.30
N TYR A 39 5.81 5.47 -7.23
CA TYR A 39 6.09 5.68 -8.66
C TYR A 39 6.24 7.15 -9.00
N ARG A 40 7.34 7.51 -9.64
CA ARG A 40 7.63 8.87 -10.13
C ARG A 40 6.64 9.29 -11.20
N ARG A 41 6.33 10.59 -11.29
CA ARG A 41 5.47 11.18 -12.33
C ARG A 41 4.06 10.60 -12.40
N MET A 42 3.65 9.91 -11.35
CA MET A 42 2.31 9.40 -11.14
C MET A 42 1.71 10.13 -9.94
N ASP A 43 1.41 11.41 -10.09
CA ASP A 43 1.18 12.32 -8.97
C ASP A 43 -0.31 12.47 -8.67
N ILE A 44 -1.09 12.87 -9.70
CA ILE A 44 -2.52 13.15 -9.56
C ILE A 44 -3.29 11.85 -9.28
N GLY A 45 -3.06 10.82 -10.10
CA GLY A 45 -3.77 9.54 -9.98
C GLY A 45 -3.42 8.75 -8.71
N THR A 46 -2.22 8.90 -8.15
CA THR A 46 -1.86 8.25 -6.87
C THR A 46 -2.18 9.12 -5.66
N GLY A 47 -2.43 10.40 -5.87
CA GLY A 47 -2.76 11.36 -4.81
C GLY A 47 -1.63 11.60 -3.84
N LYS A 48 -0.48 11.96 -4.35
CA LYS A 48 0.68 12.28 -3.52
C LYS A 48 0.45 13.52 -2.67
N ASP A 49 -0.32 14.50 -3.18
CA ASP A 49 -0.71 15.72 -2.48
C ASP A 49 0.51 16.34 -1.74
N LEU A 50 1.64 16.53 -2.48
CA LEU A 50 2.94 16.93 -1.88
C LEU A 50 2.88 18.29 -1.16
N ALA A 51 1.89 19.13 -1.48
CA ALA A 51 1.64 20.36 -0.75
C ALA A 51 1.32 20.12 0.74
N ASP A 52 0.75 18.97 1.09
CA ASP A 52 0.48 18.59 2.49
C ASP A 52 1.77 18.42 3.33
N TYR A 53 2.93 18.28 2.68
CA TYR A 53 4.23 18.14 3.35
C TYR A 53 4.90 19.49 3.63
N HIS A 54 4.23 20.59 3.36
CA HIS A 54 4.65 21.94 3.77
C HIS A 54 3.71 22.45 4.87
N VAL A 55 4.18 22.51 6.11
CA VAL A 55 3.39 22.86 7.30
C VAL A 55 4.03 24.04 8.01
N ASP A 56 3.28 25.14 8.16
CA ASP A 56 3.70 26.36 8.89
C ASP A 56 5.09 26.86 8.44
N GLY A 57 5.34 26.89 7.13
CA GLY A 57 6.61 27.36 6.56
C GLY A 57 7.77 26.36 6.69
N LYS A 58 7.50 25.11 7.06
CA LYS A 58 8.50 24.04 7.16
C LYS A 58 8.19 22.91 6.20
N ASP A 59 9.21 22.46 5.48
CA ASP A 59 9.14 21.24 4.68
C ASP A 59 9.32 20.02 5.57
N ILE A 60 8.35 19.12 5.53
CA ILE A 60 8.39 17.86 6.27
C ILE A 60 9.09 16.81 5.41
N PRO A 61 10.25 16.27 5.84
CA PRO A 61 10.93 15.23 5.08
C PRO A 61 10.07 13.97 4.95
N TYR A 62 10.06 13.41 3.75
CA TYR A 62 9.34 12.17 3.46
C TYR A 62 10.21 11.18 2.70
N HIS A 63 9.89 9.90 2.86
CA HIS A 63 10.59 8.77 2.28
C HIS A 63 9.59 7.83 1.60
N LEU A 64 10.05 7.08 0.63
CA LEU A 64 9.31 6.09 -0.15
C LEU A 64 8.17 6.69 -0.99
N ILE A 65 8.33 7.92 -1.40
CA ILE A 65 7.57 8.59 -2.46
C ILE A 65 8.54 8.86 -3.61
N ASP A 66 8.12 8.65 -4.85
CA ASP A 66 8.93 8.90 -6.06
C ASP A 66 10.27 8.16 -6.11
N ILE A 67 10.29 6.90 -5.73
CA ILE A 67 11.53 6.09 -5.67
C ILE A 67 11.68 5.12 -6.84
N VAL A 68 10.62 4.88 -7.62
CA VAL A 68 10.59 3.87 -8.70
C VAL A 68 10.03 4.48 -9.98
N GLU A 69 10.59 4.11 -11.14
CA GLU A 69 10.07 4.56 -12.42
C GLU A 69 8.78 3.82 -12.80
N PRO A 70 7.80 4.49 -13.46
CA PRO A 70 6.65 3.84 -14.06
C PRO A 70 7.11 2.76 -15.07
N GLY A 71 6.32 1.70 -15.25
CA GLY A 71 6.71 0.54 -16.07
C GLY A 71 7.31 -0.59 -15.23
N THR A 72 7.80 -0.33 -14.02
CA THR A 72 8.35 -1.35 -13.11
C THR A 72 7.28 -1.89 -12.15
N LYS A 73 7.55 -3.05 -11.56
CA LYS A 73 6.70 -3.64 -10.52
C LYS A 73 7.43 -3.58 -9.19
N TYR A 74 6.91 -2.76 -8.28
CA TYR A 74 7.39 -2.66 -6.91
C TYR A 74 6.56 -3.58 -5.99
N ASN A 75 7.22 -4.38 -5.17
CA ASN A 75 6.58 -5.42 -4.38
C ASN A 75 6.82 -5.24 -2.87
N LEU A 76 6.15 -6.06 -2.06
CA LEU A 76 6.22 -5.99 -0.60
C LEU A 76 7.63 -6.23 -0.04
N PHE A 77 8.42 -7.12 -0.67
CA PHE A 77 9.79 -7.38 -0.24
C PHE A 77 10.67 -6.13 -0.43
N GLN A 78 10.63 -5.51 -1.61
CA GLN A 78 11.35 -4.26 -1.90
C GLN A 78 10.92 -3.14 -0.95
N TYR A 79 9.60 -3.02 -0.70
CA TYR A 79 9.08 -2.06 0.25
C TYR A 79 9.67 -2.25 1.65
N GLN A 80 9.73 -3.48 2.13
CA GLN A 80 10.25 -3.77 3.46
C GLN A 80 11.75 -3.45 3.57
N GLU A 81 12.55 -3.76 2.54
CA GLU A 81 13.96 -3.39 2.50
C GLU A 81 14.16 -1.87 2.52
N ASP A 82 13.44 -1.14 1.66
CA ASP A 82 13.57 0.32 1.57
C ASP A 82 13.00 1.01 2.81
N PHE A 83 11.94 0.45 3.40
CA PHE A 83 11.44 0.92 4.70
C PHE A 83 12.52 0.83 5.78
N HIS A 84 13.20 -0.31 5.93
CA HIS A 84 14.24 -0.45 6.95
C HIS A 84 15.42 0.50 6.72
N LYS A 85 15.84 0.72 5.48
CA LYS A 85 16.88 1.70 5.16
C LYS A 85 16.49 3.11 5.61
N ALA A 86 15.26 3.55 5.29
CA ALA A 86 14.75 4.85 5.68
C ALA A 86 14.58 4.96 7.21
N TYR A 87 13.97 3.94 7.83
CA TYR A 87 13.77 3.89 9.27
C TYR A 87 15.08 3.97 10.06
N ASP A 88 16.09 3.19 9.68
CA ASP A 88 17.41 3.18 10.34
C ASP A 88 18.14 4.51 10.14
N ASP A 89 18.00 5.14 8.98
CA ASP A 89 18.59 6.46 8.73
C ASP A 89 17.95 7.55 9.60
N ILE A 90 16.63 7.60 9.67
CA ILE A 90 15.88 8.54 10.53
C ILE A 90 16.29 8.36 12.00
N GLN A 91 16.35 7.10 12.47
CA GLN A 91 16.75 6.77 13.84
C GLN A 91 18.20 7.22 14.13
N ARG A 92 19.12 7.00 13.19
CA ARG A 92 20.55 7.39 13.34
C ARG A 92 20.71 8.91 13.45
N ARG A 93 19.87 9.67 12.74
CA ARG A 93 19.82 11.14 12.83
C ARG A 93 19.06 11.66 14.07
N GLY A 94 18.55 10.77 14.91
CA GLY A 94 17.81 11.13 16.11
C GLY A 94 16.42 11.73 15.86
N LYS A 95 15.91 11.63 14.62
CA LYS A 95 14.58 12.12 14.25
C LYS A 95 13.48 11.14 14.66
N GLN A 96 12.23 11.60 14.66
CA GLN A 96 11.07 10.75 15.00
C GLN A 96 10.55 10.06 13.73
N PRO A 97 10.63 8.73 13.60
CA PRO A 97 10.04 8.05 12.45
C PRO A 97 8.52 7.98 12.57
N ILE A 98 7.83 8.37 11.49
CA ILE A 98 6.37 8.32 11.37
C ILE A 98 6.03 7.52 10.11
N LEU A 99 5.41 6.35 10.28
CA LEU A 99 4.88 5.55 9.17
C LEU A 99 3.48 6.04 8.84
N CYS A 100 3.24 6.54 7.62
CA CYS A 100 1.93 7.06 7.23
C CYS A 100 1.41 6.39 5.96
N GLY A 101 0.19 5.84 6.00
CA GLY A 101 -0.39 5.31 4.77
C GLY A 101 -1.71 4.57 4.89
N GLY A 102 -2.16 4.06 3.74
CA GLY A 102 -3.41 3.32 3.59
C GLY A 102 -3.25 1.88 3.11
N THR A 103 -2.01 1.44 2.78
CA THR A 103 -1.74 0.07 2.35
C THR A 103 -1.50 -0.82 3.56
N GLY A 104 -2.59 -1.39 4.10
CA GLY A 104 -2.56 -2.15 5.35
C GLY A 104 -1.56 -3.31 5.35
N LEU A 105 -1.35 -3.97 4.19
CA LEU A 105 -0.35 -5.02 4.06
C LEU A 105 1.09 -4.50 4.28
N TYR A 106 1.42 -3.31 3.77
CA TYR A 106 2.73 -2.69 3.98
C TYR A 106 2.96 -2.36 5.45
N ILE A 107 1.97 -1.73 6.07
CA ILE A 107 2.00 -1.40 7.50
C ILE A 107 2.17 -2.66 8.35
N GLU A 108 1.36 -3.68 8.11
CA GLU A 108 1.40 -4.91 8.89
C GLU A 108 2.72 -5.67 8.71
N ALA A 109 3.26 -5.71 7.48
CA ALA A 109 4.50 -6.40 7.19
C ALA A 109 5.70 -5.82 7.96
N VAL A 110 5.79 -4.50 8.08
CA VAL A 110 6.89 -3.88 8.85
C VAL A 110 6.66 -3.97 10.35
N LEU A 111 5.43 -3.81 10.83
CA LEU A 111 5.13 -3.90 12.26
C LEU A 111 5.34 -5.32 12.82
N LYS A 112 4.99 -6.35 12.06
CA LYS A 112 5.21 -7.76 12.45
C LYS A 112 6.58 -8.32 12.06
N GLY A 113 7.33 -7.59 11.24
CA GLY A 113 8.59 -8.10 10.70
C GLY A 113 8.38 -9.34 9.84
N TYR A 114 7.52 -9.25 8.81
CA TYR A 114 7.26 -10.40 7.94
C TYR A 114 8.56 -10.93 7.36
N GLN A 115 8.70 -12.25 7.43
CA GLN A 115 9.81 -12.95 6.80
C GLN A 115 9.51 -13.11 5.31
N LEU A 116 10.12 -12.26 4.51
CA LEU A 116 9.95 -12.27 3.08
C LEU A 116 11.26 -12.70 2.40
N SER A 117 11.14 -13.44 1.31
CA SER A 117 12.27 -13.77 0.45
C SER A 117 12.08 -13.20 -0.95
N PRO A 118 13.17 -12.84 -1.65
CA PRO A 118 13.11 -12.34 -3.01
C PRO A 118 12.90 -13.50 -3.99
N VAL A 119 11.69 -14.05 -4.01
CA VAL A 119 11.35 -15.15 -4.92
C VAL A 119 11.01 -14.58 -6.29
N PRO A 120 11.78 -14.88 -7.35
CA PRO A 120 11.45 -14.46 -8.70
C PRO A 120 10.16 -15.13 -9.20
N GLN A 121 9.55 -14.55 -10.21
CA GLN A 121 8.44 -15.21 -10.91
C GLN A 121 8.99 -16.39 -11.73
N ASN A 122 8.27 -17.51 -11.73
CA ASN A 122 8.59 -18.68 -12.55
C ASN A 122 7.54 -18.85 -13.67
N PRO A 123 7.79 -18.30 -14.89
CA PRO A 123 6.84 -18.38 -15.99
C PRO A 123 6.46 -19.82 -16.37
N ALA A 124 7.41 -20.75 -16.34
CA ALA A 124 7.16 -22.16 -16.68
C ALA A 124 6.19 -22.81 -15.68
N LEU A 125 6.41 -22.60 -14.38
CA LEU A 125 5.51 -23.10 -13.34
C LEU A 125 4.12 -22.46 -13.46
N ARG A 126 4.03 -21.16 -13.72
CA ARG A 126 2.75 -20.46 -13.93
C ARG A 126 1.97 -21.00 -15.10
N GLU A 127 2.65 -21.28 -16.22
CA GLU A 127 2.04 -21.88 -17.39
C GLU A 127 1.52 -23.30 -17.08
N ALA A 128 2.29 -24.10 -16.37
CA ALA A 128 1.89 -25.46 -15.94
C ALA A 128 0.68 -25.46 -14.97
N LEU A 129 0.46 -24.37 -14.24
CA LEU A 129 -0.59 -24.28 -13.22
C LEU A 129 -1.82 -23.47 -13.67
N LYS A 130 -1.79 -22.80 -14.82
CA LYS A 130 -2.81 -21.83 -15.23
C LYS A 130 -4.22 -22.41 -15.34
N ASP A 131 -4.34 -23.67 -15.77
CA ASP A 131 -5.61 -24.35 -16.03
C ASP A 131 -6.12 -25.15 -14.80
N LYS A 132 -5.36 -25.15 -13.69
CA LYS A 132 -5.78 -25.85 -12.48
C LYS A 132 -6.84 -25.06 -11.70
N SER A 133 -7.79 -25.78 -11.15
CA SER A 133 -8.78 -25.24 -10.24
C SER A 133 -8.17 -24.74 -8.93
N LEU A 134 -8.84 -23.82 -8.26
CA LEU A 134 -8.41 -23.33 -6.96
C LEU A 134 -8.29 -24.47 -5.92
N GLY A 135 -9.15 -25.48 -6.00
CA GLY A 135 -9.11 -26.67 -5.11
C GLY A 135 -7.84 -27.48 -5.31
N GLU A 136 -7.44 -27.75 -6.56
CA GLU A 136 -6.19 -28.48 -6.88
C GLU A 136 -4.97 -27.69 -6.43
N LEU A 137 -4.94 -26.39 -6.69
CA LEU A 137 -3.84 -25.50 -6.26
C LEU A 137 -3.72 -25.44 -4.73
N THR A 138 -4.86 -25.42 -4.03
CA THR A 138 -4.87 -25.45 -2.55
C THR A 138 -4.31 -26.77 -2.01
N ALA A 139 -4.67 -27.91 -2.62
CA ALA A 139 -4.14 -29.22 -2.24
C ALA A 139 -2.62 -29.31 -2.49
N MET A 140 -2.15 -28.81 -3.64
CA MET A 140 -0.72 -28.76 -3.97
C MET A 140 0.06 -27.91 -2.96
N LEU A 141 -0.45 -26.71 -2.65
CA LEU A 141 0.18 -25.81 -1.67
C LEU A 141 0.23 -26.46 -0.27
N THR A 142 -0.83 -27.12 0.14
CA THR A 142 -0.90 -27.82 1.43
C THR A 142 0.17 -28.92 1.52
N GLU A 143 0.35 -29.69 0.46
CA GLU A 143 1.39 -30.73 0.43
C GLU A 143 2.80 -30.16 0.46
N LEU A 144 3.08 -29.09 -0.32
CA LEU A 144 4.37 -28.40 -0.27
C LEU A 144 4.68 -27.86 1.13
N LYS A 145 3.70 -27.25 1.78
CA LYS A 145 3.86 -26.75 3.16
C LYS A 145 4.08 -27.86 4.17
N ARG A 146 3.46 -29.02 3.98
CA ARG A 146 3.72 -30.20 4.81
C ARG A 146 5.18 -30.68 4.68
N GLN A 147 5.73 -30.63 3.46
CA GLN A 147 7.14 -31.06 3.21
C GLN A 147 8.14 -30.08 3.83
N THR A 148 7.84 -28.77 3.83
CA THR A 148 8.72 -27.73 4.40
C THR A 148 8.53 -27.54 5.91
N GLY A 149 7.52 -28.18 6.52
CA GLY A 149 7.14 -27.93 7.92
C GLY A 149 6.54 -26.55 8.14
N SER A 150 6.19 -25.83 7.07
CA SER A 150 5.54 -24.51 7.14
C SER A 150 4.02 -24.66 7.31
N THR A 151 3.39 -23.64 7.86
CA THR A 151 1.93 -23.62 8.03
C THR A 151 1.26 -22.62 7.09
N MET A 152 -0.02 -22.85 6.80
CA MET A 152 -0.86 -21.88 6.08
C MET A 152 -1.06 -20.65 6.98
N HIS A 153 -0.24 -19.61 6.81
CA HIS A 153 -0.33 -18.41 7.64
C HIS A 153 -1.60 -17.60 7.42
N ASN A 154 -2.18 -17.65 6.22
CA ASN A 154 -3.39 -16.90 5.86
C ASN A 154 -4.30 -17.71 4.93
N LYS A 155 -5.62 -17.61 5.16
CA LYS A 155 -6.62 -18.07 4.18
C LYS A 155 -6.56 -17.30 2.86
N THR A 156 -5.89 -16.14 2.84
CA THR A 156 -5.74 -15.27 1.66
C THR A 156 -4.82 -15.84 0.59
N ASP A 157 -3.94 -16.78 0.92
CA ASP A 157 -3.05 -17.40 -0.07
C ASP A 157 -3.81 -18.28 -1.07
N VAL A 158 -5.01 -18.70 -0.69
CA VAL A 158 -5.87 -19.58 -1.49
C VAL A 158 -7.24 -18.97 -1.79
N ASP A 159 -7.38 -17.64 -1.79
CA ASP A 159 -8.63 -16.97 -2.12
C ASP A 159 -8.78 -16.65 -3.62
N SER A 160 -7.74 -16.85 -4.40
CA SER A 160 -7.75 -16.76 -5.86
C SER A 160 -6.68 -17.64 -6.51
N VAL A 161 -6.92 -18.04 -7.76
CA VAL A 161 -5.98 -18.86 -8.54
C VAL A 161 -4.59 -18.20 -8.60
N GLN A 162 -4.52 -16.89 -8.90
CA GLN A 162 -3.26 -16.16 -8.99
C GLN A 162 -2.47 -16.17 -7.67
N ARG A 163 -3.16 -16.03 -6.53
CA ARG A 163 -2.52 -16.06 -5.21
C ARG A 163 -2.07 -17.46 -4.84
N ALA A 164 -2.87 -18.47 -5.12
CA ALA A 164 -2.49 -19.87 -4.90
C ALA A 164 -1.26 -20.26 -5.74
N ILE A 165 -1.22 -19.88 -7.02
CA ILE A 165 -0.03 -20.08 -7.88
C ILE A 165 1.19 -19.36 -7.29
N ARG A 166 1.03 -18.11 -6.83
CA ARG A 166 2.15 -17.36 -6.23
C ARG A 166 2.64 -18.01 -4.94
N ALA A 167 1.75 -18.51 -4.11
CA ALA A 167 2.13 -19.22 -2.88
C ALA A 167 2.87 -20.52 -3.18
N ILE A 168 2.43 -21.29 -4.18
CA ILE A 168 3.14 -22.50 -4.65
C ILE A 168 4.53 -22.14 -5.19
N GLU A 169 4.64 -21.08 -5.99
CA GLU A 169 5.90 -20.57 -6.53
C GLU A 169 6.90 -20.22 -5.41
N ILE A 170 6.44 -19.60 -4.34
CA ILE A 170 7.27 -19.25 -3.19
C ILE A 170 7.72 -20.51 -2.42
N GLU A 171 6.81 -21.41 -2.13
CA GLU A 171 7.16 -22.64 -1.40
C GLU A 171 8.12 -23.52 -2.21
N GLN A 172 7.89 -23.70 -3.51
CA GLN A 172 8.77 -24.47 -4.39
C GLN A 172 10.17 -23.84 -4.44
N HIS A 173 10.24 -22.50 -4.59
CA HIS A 173 11.54 -21.81 -4.58
C HIS A 173 12.28 -21.99 -3.25
N ASN A 174 11.59 -21.95 -2.12
CA ASN A 174 12.19 -22.12 -0.81
C ASN A 174 12.68 -23.58 -0.58
N ILE A 175 12.04 -24.58 -1.21
CA ILE A 175 12.50 -25.96 -1.23
C ILE A 175 13.79 -26.07 -2.04
N ASP A 176 13.79 -25.51 -3.26
CA ASP A 176 14.90 -25.61 -4.20
C ASP A 176 16.12 -24.78 -3.75
N HIS A 177 15.87 -23.70 -2.98
CA HIS A 177 16.86 -22.74 -2.51
C HIS A 177 16.67 -22.45 -1.02
N PRO A 178 16.99 -23.39 -0.13
CA PRO A 178 16.82 -23.21 1.30
C PRO A 178 17.74 -22.11 1.81
N THR A 179 17.20 -20.91 1.90
CA THR A 179 17.88 -19.73 2.45
C THR A 179 17.31 -19.46 3.84
N PRO A 180 18.14 -19.20 4.87
CA PRO A 180 17.62 -18.78 6.15
C PRO A 180 16.76 -17.53 5.96
N LEU A 181 15.48 -17.59 6.30
CA LEU A 181 14.60 -16.43 6.26
C LEU A 181 15.16 -15.37 7.20
N ARG A 182 15.71 -14.31 6.65
CA ARG A 182 16.10 -13.13 7.42
C ARG A 182 14.83 -12.31 7.68
N GLY A 183 14.15 -12.62 8.77
CA GLY A 183 13.04 -11.79 9.24
C GLY A 183 13.56 -10.49 9.80
N ALA A 184 12.95 -9.39 9.40
CA ALA A 184 13.08 -8.15 10.12
C ALA A 184 12.48 -8.33 11.53
N LYS A 185 13.05 -7.68 12.54
CA LYS A 185 12.46 -7.70 13.89
C LYS A 185 11.14 -6.91 13.87
N PRO A 186 10.11 -7.37 14.58
CA PRO A 186 8.91 -6.56 14.78
C PRO A 186 9.25 -5.17 15.32
N ILE A 187 8.59 -4.15 14.79
CA ILE A 187 8.80 -2.76 15.22
C ILE A 187 7.67 -2.35 16.16
N ASP A 188 8.04 -1.96 17.38
CA ASP A 188 7.08 -1.36 18.32
C ASP A 188 6.67 0.03 17.81
N SER A 189 5.37 0.27 17.78
CA SER A 189 4.79 1.51 17.27
C SER A 189 3.55 1.92 18.05
N LEU A 190 3.42 3.21 18.30
CA LEU A 190 2.14 3.80 18.65
C LEU A 190 1.29 3.89 17.38
N ILE A 191 0.22 3.11 17.31
CA ILE A 191 -0.63 3.07 16.10
C ILE A 191 -1.84 3.98 16.31
N ILE A 192 -1.98 4.95 15.41
CA ILE A 192 -3.05 5.94 15.38
C ILE A 192 -3.88 5.70 14.13
N GLY A 193 -5.16 5.41 14.30
CA GLY A 193 -6.11 5.23 13.21
C GLY A 193 -6.94 6.50 13.00
N VAL A 194 -6.92 7.07 11.80
CA VAL A 194 -7.75 8.23 11.47
C VAL A 194 -9.13 7.76 11.04
N SER A 195 -10.11 7.98 11.89
CA SER A 195 -11.52 7.66 11.66
C SER A 195 -12.25 8.85 11.08
N ILE A 196 -13.13 8.59 10.14
CA ILE A 196 -14.02 9.61 9.53
C ILE A 196 -15.40 9.00 9.37
N ASP A 197 -16.42 9.82 9.58
CA ASP A 197 -17.80 9.43 9.31
C ASP A 197 -17.96 8.88 7.88
N ARG A 198 -18.84 7.90 7.71
CA ARG A 198 -19.01 7.21 6.44
C ARG A 198 -19.49 8.13 5.33
N GLU A 199 -20.50 8.95 5.61
CA GLU A 199 -21.11 9.82 4.60
C GLU A 199 -20.14 10.97 4.25
N LEU A 200 -19.49 11.58 5.25
CA LEU A 200 -18.46 12.59 5.03
C LEU A 200 -17.28 12.03 4.21
N ARG A 201 -16.88 10.80 4.45
CA ARG A 201 -15.82 10.15 3.65
C ARG A 201 -16.26 9.97 2.20
N ARG A 202 -17.50 9.55 1.97
CA ARG A 202 -18.05 9.40 0.61
C ARG A 202 -18.04 10.73 -0.14
N GLU A 203 -18.52 11.78 0.50
CA GLU A 203 -18.49 13.13 -0.05
C GLU A 203 -17.07 13.59 -0.39
N LYS A 204 -16.12 13.43 0.54
CA LYS A 204 -14.71 13.76 0.30
C LYS A 204 -14.10 12.97 -0.85
N ILE A 205 -14.42 11.68 -0.99
CA ILE A 205 -13.96 10.85 -2.12
C ILE A 205 -14.49 11.40 -3.44
N SER A 206 -15.80 11.65 -3.54
CA SER A 206 -16.44 12.16 -4.76
C SER A 206 -15.89 13.53 -5.17
N ARG A 207 -15.74 14.45 -4.20
CA ARG A 207 -15.17 15.79 -4.43
C ARG A 207 -13.73 15.71 -4.90
N ARG A 208 -12.89 14.89 -4.24
CA ARG A 208 -11.48 14.72 -4.62
C ARG A 208 -11.31 14.08 -5.99
N LEU A 209 -12.15 13.11 -6.35
CA LEU A 209 -12.11 12.50 -7.69
C LEU A 209 -12.37 13.56 -8.76
N ARG A 210 -13.39 14.39 -8.60
CA ARG A 210 -13.71 15.47 -9.57
C ARG A 210 -12.55 16.46 -9.68
N ALA A 211 -12.06 16.98 -8.54
CA ALA A 211 -10.94 17.91 -8.53
C ALA A 211 -9.71 17.35 -9.29
N ARG A 212 -9.35 16.08 -9.09
CA ARG A 212 -8.22 15.45 -9.79
C ARG A 212 -8.46 15.26 -11.29
N LEU A 213 -9.69 14.98 -11.69
CA LEU A 213 -10.03 14.94 -13.11
C LEU A 213 -9.87 16.33 -13.74
N ASP A 214 -10.29 17.37 -13.04
CA ASP A 214 -10.15 18.77 -13.48
C ASP A 214 -8.68 19.25 -13.46
N GLU A 215 -7.84 18.74 -12.53
CA GLU A 215 -6.39 18.98 -12.46
C GLU A 215 -5.60 18.32 -13.61
N GLY A 216 -6.23 17.47 -14.42
CA GLY A 216 -5.58 16.85 -15.58
C GLY A 216 -5.13 15.40 -15.37
N MET A 217 -5.77 14.63 -14.49
CA MET A 217 -5.45 13.21 -14.30
C MET A 217 -5.48 12.40 -15.61
N ALA A 218 -6.36 12.76 -16.56
CA ALA A 218 -6.38 12.12 -17.87
C ALA A 218 -5.16 12.48 -18.73
N ASP A 219 -4.64 13.69 -18.58
CA ASP A 219 -3.45 14.14 -19.32
C ASP A 219 -2.17 13.52 -18.75
N GLU A 220 -2.09 13.33 -17.43
CA GLU A 220 -1.02 12.55 -16.80
C GLU A 220 -0.93 11.14 -17.43
N ILE A 221 -2.05 10.46 -17.60
CA ILE A 221 -2.11 9.13 -18.20
C ILE A 221 -1.78 9.15 -19.68
N ARG A 222 -2.26 10.14 -20.45
CA ARG A 222 -1.88 10.32 -21.86
C ARG A 222 -0.38 10.52 -22.01
N GLY A 223 0.23 11.28 -21.11
CA GLY A 223 1.68 11.48 -21.07
C GLY A 223 2.44 10.17 -20.89
N LEU A 224 2.05 9.36 -19.93
CA LEU A 224 2.68 8.05 -19.65
C LEU A 224 2.52 7.07 -20.83
N LEU A 225 1.34 7.05 -21.47
CA LEU A 225 1.12 6.27 -22.70
C LEU A 225 1.98 6.77 -23.85
N GLY A 226 2.12 8.10 -24.00
CA GLY A 226 2.97 8.74 -25.01
C GLY A 226 4.46 8.44 -24.82
N GLU A 227 4.90 8.16 -23.62
CA GLU A 227 6.26 7.69 -23.29
C GLU A 227 6.46 6.19 -23.59
N GLY A 228 5.44 5.50 -24.08
CA GLY A 228 5.51 4.09 -24.48
C GLY A 228 5.21 3.10 -23.35
N ILE A 229 4.64 3.53 -22.21
CA ILE A 229 4.17 2.59 -21.18
C ILE A 229 2.90 1.91 -21.69
N PRO A 230 2.87 0.56 -21.78
CA PRO A 230 1.71 -0.15 -22.28
C PRO A 230 0.46 0.06 -21.40
N PRO A 231 -0.76 0.18 -21.99
CA PRO A 231 -1.99 0.36 -21.22
C PRO A 231 -2.22 -0.70 -20.14
N GLU A 232 -1.87 -1.94 -20.40
CA GLU A 232 -1.97 -3.05 -19.46
C GLU A 232 -1.08 -2.86 -18.22
N ASN A 233 0.08 -2.21 -18.36
CA ASN A 233 0.94 -1.87 -17.26
C ASN A 233 0.32 -0.75 -16.41
N LEU A 234 -0.29 0.27 -17.03
CA LEU A 234 -0.96 1.34 -16.30
C LEU A 234 -2.13 0.83 -15.47
N THR A 235 -2.88 -0.14 -15.95
CA THR A 235 -4.00 -0.72 -15.19
C THR A 235 -3.57 -1.42 -13.89
N TYR A 236 -2.28 -1.73 -13.72
CA TYR A 236 -1.71 -2.30 -12.51
C TYR A 236 -1.54 -1.29 -11.38
N TYR A 237 -1.37 0.01 -11.68
CA TYR A 237 -0.96 1.02 -10.70
C TYR A 237 -2.08 1.60 -9.85
N GLY A 238 -3.28 1.09 -9.94
CA GLY A 238 -4.39 1.48 -9.07
C GLY A 238 -5.69 1.71 -9.82
N LEU A 239 -6.69 2.13 -9.08
CA LEU A 239 -8.04 2.28 -9.62
C LEU A 239 -8.10 3.44 -10.61
N GLU A 240 -7.50 4.56 -10.26
CA GLU A 240 -7.46 5.76 -11.06
C GLU A 240 -6.81 5.45 -12.43
N TYR A 241 -5.62 4.87 -12.41
CA TYR A 241 -4.93 4.48 -13.65
C TYR A 241 -5.70 3.44 -14.45
N LYS A 242 -6.32 2.47 -13.78
CA LYS A 242 -7.12 1.45 -14.47
C LYS A 242 -8.29 2.07 -15.26
N TYR A 243 -9.13 2.84 -14.60
CA TYR A 243 -10.36 3.34 -15.23
C TYR A 243 -10.08 4.51 -16.17
N VAL A 244 -9.15 5.40 -15.84
CA VAL A 244 -8.82 6.52 -16.71
C VAL A 244 -8.05 6.05 -17.96
N THR A 245 -7.19 5.03 -17.87
CA THR A 245 -6.59 4.40 -19.05
C THR A 245 -7.67 3.83 -19.96
N GLN A 246 -8.69 3.15 -19.44
CA GLN A 246 -9.80 2.63 -20.23
C GLN A 246 -10.59 3.75 -20.95
N TYR A 247 -10.74 4.91 -20.32
CA TYR A 247 -11.32 6.08 -20.96
C TYR A 247 -10.41 6.64 -22.06
N VAL A 248 -9.14 6.86 -21.76
CA VAL A 248 -8.16 7.43 -22.71
C VAL A 248 -7.97 6.53 -23.93
N THR A 249 -8.09 5.22 -23.78
CA THR A 249 -8.00 4.23 -24.87
C THR A 249 -9.34 3.94 -25.57
N GLY A 250 -10.42 4.64 -25.19
CA GLY A 250 -11.72 4.54 -25.86
C GLY A 250 -12.55 3.30 -25.47
N ILE A 251 -12.18 2.58 -24.41
CA ILE A 251 -12.95 1.43 -23.89
C ILE A 251 -14.19 1.89 -23.11
N LEU A 252 -14.07 2.99 -22.38
CA LEU A 252 -15.15 3.61 -21.58
C LEU A 252 -15.40 5.03 -22.09
N THR A 253 -16.66 5.48 -22.00
CA THR A 253 -16.98 6.91 -22.06
C THR A 253 -16.53 7.62 -20.79
N TYR A 254 -16.44 8.94 -20.82
CA TYR A 254 -16.08 9.75 -19.63
C TYR A 254 -17.03 9.50 -18.45
N ASP A 255 -18.33 9.52 -18.68
CA ASP A 255 -19.34 9.32 -17.63
C ASP A 255 -19.30 7.90 -17.04
N GLU A 256 -19.05 6.88 -17.86
CA GLU A 256 -18.87 5.51 -17.40
C GLU A 256 -17.62 5.38 -16.53
N MET A 257 -16.52 5.99 -16.98
CA MET A 257 -15.26 5.99 -16.23
C MET A 257 -15.43 6.65 -14.88
N VAL A 258 -16.02 7.85 -14.81
CA VAL A 258 -16.24 8.58 -13.55
C VAL A 258 -17.09 7.74 -12.61
N ARG A 259 -18.22 7.22 -13.07
CA ARG A 259 -19.14 6.42 -12.27
C ARG A 259 -18.48 5.14 -11.73
N GLN A 260 -17.78 4.39 -12.59
CA GLN A 260 -17.15 3.13 -12.20
C GLN A 260 -15.98 3.36 -11.24
N LEU A 261 -15.17 4.38 -11.50
CA LEU A 261 -14.03 4.74 -10.65
C LEU A 261 -14.50 5.19 -9.28
N GLU A 262 -15.53 6.01 -9.18
CA GLU A 262 -16.09 6.46 -7.91
C GLU A 262 -16.58 5.28 -7.05
N ILE A 263 -17.33 4.36 -7.65
CA ILE A 263 -17.78 3.13 -6.99
C ILE A 263 -16.58 2.31 -6.50
N ALA A 264 -15.57 2.16 -7.35
CA ALA A 264 -14.37 1.38 -7.03
C ALA A 264 -13.57 1.98 -5.86
N ILE A 265 -13.45 3.32 -5.80
CA ILE A 265 -12.77 4.02 -4.69
C ILE A 265 -13.56 3.84 -3.38
N HIS A 266 -14.89 3.93 -3.40
CA HIS A 266 -15.72 3.66 -2.22
C HIS A 266 -15.53 2.22 -1.70
N GLN A 267 -15.49 1.24 -2.61
CA GLN A 267 -15.22 -0.14 -2.26
C GLN A 267 -13.80 -0.33 -1.72
N PHE A 268 -12.82 0.38 -2.28
CA PHE A 268 -11.45 0.35 -1.79
C PHE A 268 -11.34 0.89 -0.37
N ALA A 269 -11.94 2.03 -0.07
CA ALA A 269 -12.00 2.58 1.28
C ALA A 269 -12.64 1.61 2.30
N LYS A 270 -13.69 0.88 1.88
CA LYS A 270 -14.30 -0.18 2.71
C LYS A 270 -13.32 -1.32 2.97
N ARG A 271 -12.57 -1.78 1.94
CA ARG A 271 -11.55 -2.83 2.09
C ARG A 271 -10.42 -2.42 3.02
N GLN A 272 -9.95 -1.15 2.94
CA GLN A 272 -8.95 -0.63 3.88
C GLN A 272 -9.43 -0.72 5.33
N MET A 273 -10.64 -0.27 5.62
CA MET A 273 -11.22 -0.37 6.96
C MET A 273 -11.40 -1.82 7.43
N THR A 274 -11.77 -2.72 6.52
CA THR A 274 -11.85 -4.16 6.83
C THR A 274 -10.48 -4.73 7.20
N TRP A 275 -9.41 -4.29 6.50
CA TRP A 275 -8.05 -4.69 6.81
C TRP A 275 -7.62 -4.18 8.21
N PHE A 276 -7.83 -2.91 8.51
CA PHE A 276 -7.45 -2.34 9.81
C PHE A 276 -8.18 -3.00 10.97
N ARG A 277 -9.48 -3.26 10.85
CA ARG A 277 -10.23 -4.08 11.82
C ARG A 277 -9.68 -5.52 11.92
N GLY A 278 -9.18 -6.05 10.82
CA GLY A 278 -8.47 -7.32 10.79
C GLY A 278 -7.15 -7.26 11.58
N MET A 279 -6.41 -6.16 11.50
CA MET A 279 -5.20 -5.95 12.30
C MET A 279 -5.53 -5.95 13.81
N GLU A 280 -6.60 -5.28 14.23
CA GLU A 280 -7.06 -5.32 15.63
C GLU A 280 -7.34 -6.76 16.10
N ARG A 281 -8.06 -7.55 15.29
CA ARG A 281 -8.30 -8.97 15.60
C ARG A 281 -7.03 -9.83 15.65
N ARG A 282 -5.95 -9.38 14.98
CA ARG A 282 -4.62 -10.02 15.00
C ARG A 282 -3.71 -9.46 16.10
N GLY A 283 -4.26 -8.68 17.04
CA GLY A 283 -3.59 -8.21 18.24
C GLY A 283 -2.93 -6.84 18.15
N PHE A 284 -3.13 -6.07 17.08
CA PHE A 284 -2.68 -4.68 17.03
C PHE A 284 -3.62 -3.79 17.83
N HIS A 285 -3.08 -2.92 18.65
CA HIS A 285 -3.85 -1.88 19.33
C HIS A 285 -3.84 -0.60 18.48
N ILE A 286 -5.01 -0.22 17.92
CA ILE A 286 -5.17 0.98 17.10
C ILE A 286 -5.96 2.01 17.90
N ASN A 287 -5.35 3.16 18.14
CA ASN A 287 -5.99 4.30 18.80
C ASN A 287 -6.72 5.13 17.74
N TRP A 288 -8.03 4.97 17.64
CA TRP A 288 -8.85 5.69 16.66
C TRP A 288 -9.12 7.11 17.09
N ILE A 289 -8.74 8.08 16.25
CA ILE A 289 -8.98 9.51 16.43
C ILE A 289 -9.89 10.05 15.33
N ARG A 290 -10.55 11.16 15.60
CA ARG A 290 -11.42 11.87 14.62
C ARG A 290 -10.83 13.20 14.17
N ASN A 291 -9.98 13.81 14.98
CA ASN A 291 -9.36 15.11 14.73
C ASN A 291 -7.98 15.18 15.38
N GLU A 292 -7.31 16.30 15.25
CA GLU A 292 -5.99 16.52 15.84
C GLU A 292 -6.02 16.65 17.37
N ASP A 293 -7.10 17.16 17.96
CA ASP A 293 -7.19 17.29 19.42
C ASP A 293 -7.14 15.91 20.08
N ASP A 294 -7.82 14.92 19.47
CA ASP A 294 -7.74 13.54 19.95
C ASP A 294 -6.30 13.00 19.90
N LEU A 295 -5.51 13.41 18.89
CA LEU A 295 -4.12 13.00 18.74
C LEU A 295 -3.25 13.49 19.90
N TYR A 296 -3.41 14.75 20.30
CA TYR A 296 -2.58 15.34 21.34
C TYR A 296 -2.82 14.72 22.72
N ASN A 297 -4.00 14.14 22.93
CA ASN A 297 -4.29 13.38 24.15
C ASN A 297 -3.58 12.01 24.21
N LEU A 298 -3.04 11.53 23.09
CA LEU A 298 -2.33 10.24 23.00
C LEU A 298 -0.81 10.38 23.10
N LEU A 299 -0.31 11.59 22.95
CA LEU A 299 1.13 11.87 23.02
C LEU A 299 1.51 12.20 24.47
N PRO A 300 2.66 11.73 24.94
CA PRO A 300 3.14 12.05 26.30
C PRO A 300 3.52 13.52 26.47
#